data_f07374c1c6087df4c2802e5e289980f1
#
_entry.id   f07374c1c6087df4c2802e5e289980f1
#
_cell.length_a   1.000
_cell.length_b   1.000
_cell.length_c   1.000
_cell.angle_alpha   90.00
_cell.angle_beta   90.00
_cell.angle_gamma   90.00
#
_symmetry.space_group_name_H-M   'P 1'
#
loop_
_entity.id
_entity.type
_entity.pdbx_description
1 polymer ?
#
loop_
_entity_poly.entity_id
_entity_poly.type
_entity_poly.pdbx_seq_one_letter_code
_entity_poly.pdbx_strand_id
1 'polypeptide(L)'
;STTKIYFKSIYKISDIHEIKLNVYMDLKILEIASDTENNKNIKNYTHAAKSKNPLCGDEIQIKLVIKKEKLVDFGYQGKSCVYCQATASLLSKNLINSEKSKINEICDFAKSFFNKKQESVEKKWSFLSKLFNEKNISRKECILLPFNALKKIVSN
;
A
#
# COMPACT_ATOMS: atom_id res chain seq x y z
N SER A 1 -20.81 26.02 -27.36
CA SER A 1 -21.92 25.12 -27.12
C SER A 1 -22.47 25.27 -25.69
N THR A 2 -23.74 25.10 -25.52
CA THR A 2 -24.46 25.20 -24.24
C THR A 2 -23.89 24.28 -23.15
N THR A 3 -23.35 23.14 -23.52
CA THR A 3 -22.71 22.18 -22.62
C THR A 3 -21.41 22.70 -22.00
N LYS A 4 -20.62 23.47 -22.77
CA LYS A 4 -19.39 24.08 -22.26
C LYS A 4 -19.66 25.21 -21.25
N ILE A 5 -20.75 25.95 -21.42
CA ILE A 5 -21.15 27.04 -20.55
C ILE A 5 -21.72 26.49 -19.23
N TYR A 6 -22.46 25.39 -19.30
CA TYR A 6 -23.04 24.72 -18.12
C TYR A 6 -21.95 24.13 -17.19
N PHE A 7 -20.90 23.55 -17.79
CA PHE A 7 -19.77 23.01 -17.02
C PHE A 7 -18.98 24.08 -16.28
N LYS A 8 -18.84 25.28 -16.89
CA LYS A 8 -18.15 26.42 -16.25
C LYS A 8 -18.91 27.04 -15.07
N SER A 9 -20.24 26.88 -15.01
CA SER A 9 -21.04 27.51 -13.94
C SER A 9 -21.14 26.62 -12.69
N ILE A 10 -20.82 25.33 -12.77
CA ILE A 10 -21.00 24.38 -11.67
C ILE A 10 -19.70 24.15 -10.89
N TYR A 11 -18.53 24.27 -11.55
CA TYR A 11 -17.25 24.04 -10.90
C TYR A 11 -16.32 25.26 -11.00
N LYS A 12 -15.76 25.68 -9.87
CA LYS A 12 -14.67 26.66 -9.85
C LYS A 12 -13.43 26.06 -10.52
N ILE A 13 -12.57 26.93 -11.10
CA ILE A 13 -11.32 26.46 -11.76
C ILE A 13 -10.43 25.67 -10.77
N SER A 14 -10.45 26.02 -9.48
CA SER A 14 -9.78 25.30 -8.41
C SER A 14 -10.26 23.85 -8.29
N ASP A 15 -11.57 23.61 -8.43
CA ASP A 15 -12.16 22.27 -8.30
C ASP A 15 -11.76 21.35 -9.46
N ILE A 16 -11.63 21.92 -10.68
CA ILE A 16 -11.18 21.17 -11.86
C ILE A 16 -9.71 20.77 -11.73
N HIS A 17 -8.89 21.64 -11.16
CA HIS A 17 -7.47 21.34 -10.94
C HIS A 17 -7.31 20.21 -9.89
N GLU A 18 -8.08 20.27 -8.83
CA GLU A 18 -8.08 19.24 -7.78
C GLU A 18 -8.59 17.88 -8.30
N ILE A 19 -9.66 17.88 -9.10
CA ILE A 19 -10.17 16.66 -9.76
C ILE A 19 -9.10 16.06 -10.68
N LYS A 20 -8.40 16.85 -11.48
CA LYS A 20 -7.32 16.36 -12.35
C LYS A 20 -6.16 15.78 -11.54
N LEU A 21 -5.80 16.42 -10.43
CA LEU A 21 -4.74 15.95 -9.56
C LEU A 21 -5.11 14.63 -8.90
N ASN A 22 -6.35 14.48 -8.44
CA ASN A 22 -6.85 13.25 -7.84
C ASN A 22 -6.87 12.09 -8.85
N VAL A 23 -7.35 12.34 -10.08
CA VAL A 23 -7.33 11.33 -11.14
C VAL A 23 -5.90 10.90 -11.47
N TYR A 24 -4.95 11.83 -11.54
CA TYR A 24 -3.55 11.52 -11.79
C TYR A 24 -2.95 10.65 -10.67
N MET A 25 -3.26 10.95 -9.42
CA MET A 25 -2.80 10.16 -8.28
C MET A 25 -3.38 8.75 -8.30
N ASP A 26 -4.69 8.61 -8.62
CA ASP A 26 -5.35 7.31 -8.75
C ASP A 26 -4.74 6.46 -9.87
N LEU A 27 -4.37 7.08 -10.99
CA LEU A 27 -3.69 6.39 -12.09
C LEU A 27 -2.31 5.86 -11.66
N LYS A 28 -1.58 6.60 -10.84
CA LYS A 28 -0.30 6.13 -10.28
C LYS A 28 -0.48 4.94 -9.35
N ILE A 29 -1.50 4.95 -8.52
CA ILE A 29 -1.83 3.82 -7.64
C ILE A 29 -2.22 2.60 -8.47
N LEU A 30 -3.02 2.77 -9.53
CA LEU A 30 -3.39 1.70 -10.46
C LEU A 30 -2.16 1.11 -11.16
N GLU A 31 -1.22 1.95 -11.60
CA GLU A 31 0.04 1.51 -12.21
C GLU A 31 0.85 0.64 -11.25
N ILE A 32 1.01 1.08 -10.00
CA ILE A 32 1.72 0.30 -8.97
C ILE A 32 1.01 -1.03 -8.72
N ALA A 33 -0.31 -1.03 -8.57
CA ALA A 33 -1.11 -2.22 -8.31
C ALA A 33 -1.12 -3.20 -9.48
N SER A 34 -0.92 -2.72 -10.71
CA SER A 34 -0.88 -3.55 -11.92
C SER A 34 0.37 -4.41 -12.02
N ASP A 35 1.40 -4.09 -11.25
CA ASP A 35 2.58 -4.93 -11.15
C ASP A 35 2.29 -6.13 -10.24
N THR A 36 2.01 -7.25 -10.85
CA THR A 36 1.58 -8.47 -10.18
C THR A 36 2.68 -9.54 -10.09
N GLU A 37 3.93 -9.16 -10.29
CA GLU A 37 5.07 -10.09 -10.29
C GLU A 37 5.09 -11.00 -9.05
N ASN A 38 4.81 -10.44 -7.88
CA ASN A 38 4.81 -11.16 -6.61
C ASN A 38 3.41 -11.51 -6.09
N ASN A 39 2.37 -11.33 -6.91
CA ASN A 39 1.03 -11.84 -6.63
C ASN A 39 1.00 -13.34 -6.94
N LYS A 40 1.55 -14.12 -6.04
CA LYS A 40 1.79 -15.55 -6.22
C LYS A 40 1.67 -16.32 -4.91
N ASN A 41 1.42 -17.62 -5.03
CA ASN A 41 1.51 -18.55 -3.92
C ASN A 41 2.93 -19.10 -3.80
N ILE A 42 3.50 -19.07 -2.62
CA ILE A 42 4.78 -19.73 -2.32
C ILE A 42 4.47 -21.04 -1.60
N LYS A 43 4.82 -22.17 -2.22
CA LYS A 43 4.56 -23.51 -1.65
C LYS A 43 5.45 -23.81 -0.44
N ASN A 44 6.73 -23.49 -0.53
CA ASN A 44 7.72 -23.79 0.51
C ASN A 44 8.06 -22.54 1.33
N TYR A 45 7.04 -21.87 1.84
CA TYR A 45 7.20 -20.69 2.69
C TYR A 45 7.68 -21.07 4.10
N THR A 46 8.38 -20.15 4.73
CA THR A 46 8.79 -20.29 6.15
C THR A 46 7.82 -19.58 7.10
N HIS A 47 7.20 -18.51 6.64
CA HIS A 47 6.28 -17.67 7.44
C HIS A 47 5.07 -17.28 6.61
N ALA A 48 3.91 -17.26 7.24
CA ALA A 48 2.68 -16.81 6.62
C ALA A 48 1.79 -16.09 7.62
N ALA A 49 1.03 -15.12 7.14
CA ALA A 49 -0.01 -14.45 7.92
C ALA A 49 -1.13 -13.94 7.01
N LYS A 50 -2.31 -13.84 7.57
CA LYS A 50 -3.48 -13.22 6.93
C LYS A 50 -3.90 -11.98 7.70
N SER A 51 -4.43 -11.01 6.97
CA SER A 51 -5.09 -9.86 7.55
C SER A 51 -6.36 -9.56 6.79
N LYS A 52 -7.41 -9.17 7.52
CA LYS A 52 -8.73 -8.88 6.96
C LYS A 52 -9.23 -7.56 7.52
N ASN A 53 -9.79 -6.74 6.64
CA ASN A 53 -10.53 -5.55 7.06
C ASN A 53 -12.01 -5.89 7.15
N PRO A 54 -12.60 -5.95 8.37
CA PRO A 54 -14.00 -6.35 8.54
C PRO A 54 -14.99 -5.33 7.97
N LEU A 55 -14.59 -4.07 7.77
CA LEU A 55 -15.47 -3.02 7.27
C LEU A 55 -15.68 -3.12 5.75
N CYS A 56 -14.63 -3.35 4.97
CA CYS A 56 -14.72 -3.43 3.51
C CYS A 56 -14.60 -4.87 2.98
N GLY A 57 -14.26 -5.84 3.82
CA GLY A 57 -14.10 -7.23 3.43
C GLY A 57 -12.79 -7.54 2.70
N ASP A 58 -11.89 -6.57 2.55
CA ASP A 58 -10.56 -6.80 1.99
C ASP A 58 -9.80 -7.82 2.84
N GLU A 59 -9.14 -8.75 2.17
CA GLU A 59 -8.35 -9.81 2.79
C GLU A 59 -7.05 -10.01 2.01
N ILE A 60 -5.94 -10.15 2.72
CA ILE A 60 -4.65 -10.46 2.13
C ILE A 60 -3.95 -11.54 2.95
N GLN A 61 -3.32 -12.47 2.24
CA GLN A 61 -2.40 -13.46 2.79
C GLN A 61 -1.00 -13.16 2.27
N ILE A 62 -0.03 -13.11 3.17
CA ILE A 62 1.38 -12.95 2.83
C ILE A 62 2.13 -14.22 3.22
N LYS A 63 2.94 -14.72 2.31
CA LYS A 63 3.86 -15.83 2.53
C LYS A 63 5.28 -15.37 2.25
N LEU A 64 6.17 -15.63 3.19
CA LEU A 64 7.56 -15.22 3.12
C LEU A 64 8.48 -16.45 3.19
N VAL A 65 9.62 -16.34 2.54
CA VAL A 65 10.78 -17.21 2.79
C VAL A 65 11.85 -16.38 3.47
N ILE A 66 12.12 -16.67 4.73
CA ILE A 66 13.16 -16.01 5.54
C ILE A 66 14.26 -17.04 5.81
N LYS A 67 15.50 -16.70 5.44
CA LYS A 67 16.68 -17.51 5.68
C LYS A 67 17.75 -16.66 6.36
N LYS A 68 18.29 -17.15 7.48
CA LYS A 68 19.31 -16.44 8.25
C LYS A 68 18.89 -14.98 8.57
N GLU A 69 17.66 -14.80 9.05
CA GLU A 69 17.06 -13.51 9.39
C GLU A 69 16.85 -12.56 8.21
N LYS A 70 17.06 -13.00 6.97
CA LYS A 70 16.84 -12.19 5.75
C LYS A 70 15.69 -12.70 4.91
N LEU A 71 14.90 -11.76 4.36
CA LEU A 71 13.82 -12.04 3.44
C LEU A 71 14.38 -12.43 2.07
N VAL A 72 14.09 -13.65 1.64
CA VAL A 72 14.54 -14.22 0.37
C VAL A 72 13.46 -14.18 -0.70
N ASP A 73 12.20 -14.42 -0.32
CA ASP A 73 11.08 -14.39 -1.23
C ASP A 73 9.81 -13.86 -0.54
N PHE A 74 8.94 -13.24 -1.33
CA PHE A 74 7.71 -12.60 -0.86
C PHE A 74 6.60 -12.90 -1.86
N GLY A 75 5.54 -13.53 -1.41
CA GLY A 75 4.32 -13.74 -2.19
C GLY A 75 3.11 -13.23 -1.45
N TYR A 76 2.13 -12.73 -2.19
CA TYR A 76 0.87 -12.28 -1.61
C TYR A 76 -0.30 -12.68 -2.50
N GLN A 77 -1.43 -12.95 -1.88
CA GLN A 77 -2.69 -13.27 -2.55
C GLN A 77 -3.85 -12.75 -1.71
N GLY A 78 -4.97 -12.47 -2.34
CA GLY A 78 -6.17 -12.08 -1.62
C GLY A 78 -7.16 -11.34 -2.49
N LYS A 79 -8.31 -11.04 -1.89
CA LYS A 79 -9.36 -10.20 -2.48
C LYS A 79 -9.32 -8.85 -1.80
N SER A 80 -8.76 -7.86 -2.46
CA SER A 80 -8.57 -6.55 -1.86
C SER A 80 -8.62 -5.43 -2.90
N CYS A 81 -8.83 -4.21 -2.41
CA CYS A 81 -8.89 -3.04 -3.27
C CYS A 81 -7.51 -2.67 -3.84
N VAL A 82 -7.50 -1.77 -4.81
CA VAL A 82 -6.29 -1.31 -5.49
C VAL A 82 -5.22 -0.75 -4.54
N TYR A 83 -5.61 -0.09 -3.46
CA TYR A 83 -4.67 0.46 -2.46
C TYR A 83 -3.93 -0.64 -1.70
N CYS A 84 -4.63 -1.68 -1.31
CA CYS A 84 -4.04 -2.85 -0.67
C CYS A 84 -3.10 -3.57 -1.64
N GLN A 85 -3.51 -3.78 -2.89
CA GLN A 85 -2.70 -4.42 -3.92
C GLN A 85 -1.44 -3.62 -4.22
N ALA A 86 -1.54 -2.29 -4.32
CA ALA A 86 -0.40 -1.42 -4.53
C ALA A 86 0.60 -1.51 -3.37
N THR A 87 0.13 -1.48 -2.13
CA THR A 87 0.97 -1.63 -0.95
C THR A 87 1.72 -2.96 -0.97
N ALA A 88 1.02 -4.06 -1.21
CA ALA A 88 1.62 -5.39 -1.26
C ALA A 88 2.67 -5.50 -2.37
N SER A 89 2.40 -4.95 -3.55
CA SER A 89 3.35 -4.91 -4.66
C SER A 89 4.63 -4.18 -4.27
N LEU A 90 4.53 -2.97 -3.71
CA LEU A 90 5.69 -2.19 -3.29
C LEU A 90 6.52 -2.89 -2.20
N LEU A 91 5.86 -3.45 -1.20
CA LEU A 91 6.55 -4.17 -0.12
C LEU A 91 7.28 -5.39 -0.67
N SER A 92 6.64 -6.18 -1.53
CA SER A 92 7.22 -7.38 -2.10
C SER A 92 8.48 -7.12 -2.92
N LYS A 93 8.57 -5.96 -3.56
CA LYS A 93 9.73 -5.58 -4.37
C LYS A 93 10.85 -4.94 -3.55
N ASN A 94 10.50 -4.14 -2.57
CA ASN A 94 11.48 -3.31 -1.85
C ASN A 94 12.04 -3.97 -0.59
N LEU A 95 11.40 -5.03 -0.08
CA LEU A 95 11.84 -5.69 1.15
C LEU A 95 12.72 -6.93 0.91
N ILE A 96 12.89 -7.39 -0.32
CA ILE A 96 13.79 -8.50 -0.64
C ILE A 96 15.21 -8.16 -0.18
N ASN A 97 15.89 -9.12 0.45
CA ASN A 97 17.21 -9.01 1.07
C ASN A 97 17.25 -8.14 2.36
N SER A 98 16.10 -7.68 2.83
CA SER A 98 16.02 -6.98 4.10
C SER A 98 16.05 -7.94 5.29
N GLU A 99 16.63 -7.48 6.39
CA GLU A 99 16.57 -8.20 7.65
C GLU A 99 15.17 -8.11 8.27
N LYS A 100 14.80 -9.11 9.04
CA LYS A 100 13.53 -9.18 9.77
C LYS A 100 13.31 -7.94 10.66
N SER A 101 14.37 -7.40 11.27
CA SER A 101 14.33 -6.17 12.07
C SER A 101 13.89 -4.95 11.24
N LYS A 102 14.37 -4.84 10.00
CA LYS A 102 13.96 -3.75 9.09
C LYS A 102 12.50 -3.87 8.68
N ILE A 103 11.99 -5.08 8.48
CA ILE A 103 10.58 -5.33 8.19
C ILE A 103 9.73 -4.88 9.39
N ASN A 104 10.16 -5.18 10.60
CA ASN A 104 9.49 -4.71 11.81
C ASN A 104 9.47 -3.18 11.89
N GLU A 105 10.59 -2.54 11.57
CA GLU A 105 10.74 -1.08 11.57
C GLU A 105 9.76 -0.40 10.59
N ILE A 106 9.65 -0.90 9.35
CA ILE A 106 8.73 -0.32 8.37
C ILE A 106 7.27 -0.50 8.77
N CYS A 107 6.91 -1.61 9.42
CA CYS A 107 5.57 -1.83 9.95
C CYS A 107 5.22 -0.81 11.04
N ASP A 108 6.14 -0.53 11.93
CA ASP A 108 5.95 0.46 13.00
C ASP A 108 5.85 1.88 12.41
N PHE A 109 6.70 2.20 11.43
CA PHE A 109 6.62 3.46 10.67
C PHE A 109 5.25 3.63 10.02
N ALA A 110 4.77 2.63 9.29
CA ALA A 110 3.50 2.68 8.59
C ALA A 110 2.32 2.94 9.54
N LYS A 111 2.29 2.24 10.67
CA LYS A 111 1.26 2.40 11.69
C LYS A 111 1.26 3.81 12.28
N SER A 112 2.42 4.38 12.53
CA SER A 112 2.54 5.71 13.14
C SER A 112 2.31 6.85 12.15
N PHE A 113 2.58 6.65 10.87
CA PHE A 113 2.47 7.70 9.84
C PHE A 113 1.10 8.36 9.83
N PHE A 114 0.04 7.58 9.66
CA PHE A 114 -1.32 8.12 9.58
C PHE A 114 -1.86 8.60 10.94
N ASN A 115 -1.32 8.11 12.04
CA ASN A 115 -1.72 8.54 13.39
C ASN A 115 -1.10 9.88 13.80
N LYS A 116 0.12 10.17 13.34
CA LYS A 116 0.88 11.35 13.73
C LYS A 116 0.75 12.53 12.77
N LYS A 117 -0.08 12.42 11.73
CA LYS A 117 -0.24 13.46 10.69
C LYS A 117 1.10 13.92 10.11
N GLN A 118 1.99 12.97 9.83
CA GLN A 118 3.26 13.28 9.18
C GLN A 118 3.02 13.78 7.75
N GLU A 119 3.66 14.86 7.37
CA GLU A 119 3.49 15.46 6.05
C GLU A 119 4.32 14.76 4.97
N SER A 120 5.40 14.11 5.34
CA SER A 120 6.30 13.47 4.39
C SER A 120 6.87 12.16 4.92
N VAL A 121 7.22 11.29 3.98
CA VAL A 121 7.83 9.99 4.25
C VAL A 121 9.35 10.16 4.38
N GLU A 122 9.97 9.49 5.35
CA GLU A 122 11.43 9.45 5.48
C GLU A 122 12.08 8.92 4.20
N LYS A 123 13.28 9.41 3.88
CA LYS A 123 14.01 9.05 2.65
C LYS A 123 14.16 7.53 2.47
N LYS A 124 14.46 6.81 3.55
CA LYS A 124 14.61 5.33 3.51
C LYS A 124 13.33 4.58 3.10
N TRP A 125 12.15 5.21 3.25
CA TRP A 125 10.84 4.66 2.88
C TRP A 125 10.21 5.38 1.69
N SER A 126 11.01 6.10 0.91
CA SER A 126 10.53 6.95 -0.22
C SER A 126 9.70 6.19 -1.26
N PHE A 127 9.90 4.89 -1.41
CA PHE A 127 9.08 4.06 -2.30
C PHE A 127 7.60 4.01 -1.90
N LEU A 128 7.26 4.39 -0.67
CA LEU A 128 5.89 4.46 -0.17
C LEU A 128 5.21 5.82 -0.40
N SER A 129 5.93 6.82 -0.89
CA SER A 129 5.45 8.21 -0.93
C SER A 129 4.17 8.43 -1.73
N LYS A 130 3.91 7.61 -2.75
CA LYS A 130 2.66 7.70 -3.55
C LYS A 130 1.43 7.23 -2.77
N LEU A 131 1.61 6.34 -1.80
CA LEU A 131 0.55 5.83 -0.94
C LEU A 131 0.43 6.63 0.37
N PHE A 132 1.58 6.98 0.97
CA PHE A 132 1.66 7.62 2.28
C PHE A 132 1.65 9.14 2.14
N ASN A 133 0.45 9.69 2.02
CA ASN A 133 0.22 11.13 1.97
C ASN A 133 -1.18 11.46 2.49
N GLU A 134 -1.45 12.73 2.77
CA GLU A 134 -2.73 13.19 3.33
C GLU A 134 -3.95 12.86 2.47
N LYS A 135 -3.79 12.84 1.15
CA LYS A 135 -4.89 12.54 0.22
C LYS A 135 -5.44 11.13 0.38
N ASN A 136 -4.64 10.22 0.91
CA ASN A 136 -4.99 8.81 1.06
C ASN A 136 -5.42 8.45 2.48
N ILE A 137 -5.64 9.42 3.37
CA ILE A 137 -6.06 9.16 4.76
C ILE A 137 -7.35 8.32 4.81
N SER A 138 -8.31 8.58 3.93
CA SER A 138 -9.55 7.80 3.85
C SER A 138 -9.34 6.35 3.44
N ARG A 139 -8.17 6.02 2.90
CA ARG A 139 -7.77 4.68 2.47
C ARG A 139 -6.72 4.02 3.36
N LYS A 140 -6.42 4.63 4.49
CA LYS A 140 -5.37 4.16 5.40
C LYS A 140 -5.53 2.70 5.81
N GLU A 141 -6.76 2.26 6.08
CA GLU A 141 -7.01 0.87 6.48
C GLU A 141 -6.67 -0.13 5.36
N CYS A 142 -6.96 0.21 4.11
CA CYS A 142 -6.58 -0.61 2.96
C CYS A 142 -5.06 -0.62 2.76
N ILE A 143 -4.43 0.54 2.86
CA ILE A 143 -2.97 0.70 2.72
C ILE A 143 -2.23 -0.07 3.82
N LEU A 144 -2.74 -0.05 5.04
CA LEU A 144 -2.10 -0.69 6.19
C LEU A 144 -2.33 -2.20 6.25
N LEU A 145 -3.27 -2.75 5.50
CA LEU A 145 -3.64 -4.16 5.60
C LEU A 145 -2.44 -5.11 5.37
N PRO A 146 -1.61 -4.94 4.33
CA PRO A 146 -0.41 -5.77 4.16
C PRO A 146 0.61 -5.59 5.28
N PHE A 147 0.76 -4.39 5.82
CA PHE A 147 1.63 -4.14 6.98
C PHE A 147 1.14 -4.89 8.22
N ASN A 148 -0.17 -4.96 8.42
CA ASN A 148 -0.75 -5.71 9.54
C ASN A 148 -0.44 -7.21 9.44
N ALA A 149 -0.49 -7.78 8.23
CA ALA A 149 -0.09 -9.17 7.99
C ALA A 149 1.40 -9.38 8.27
N LEU A 150 2.28 -8.50 7.75
CA LEU A 150 3.72 -8.55 8.01
C LEU A 150 4.04 -8.43 9.50
N LYS A 151 3.37 -7.54 10.21
CA LYS A 151 3.60 -7.36 11.65
C LYS A 151 3.32 -8.63 12.45
N LYS A 152 2.30 -9.39 12.08
CA LYS A 152 2.01 -10.70 12.68
C LYS A 152 3.18 -11.67 12.50
N ILE A 153 3.87 -11.62 11.36
CA ILE A 153 5.01 -12.48 11.09
C ILE A 153 6.23 -12.08 11.92
N VAL A 154 6.57 -10.79 11.92
CA VAL A 154 7.82 -10.30 12.54
C VAL A 154 7.74 -10.10 14.05
N SER A 155 6.53 -10.11 14.62
CA SER A 155 6.31 -10.04 16.07
C SER A 155 6.47 -11.38 16.77
N ASN A 156 6.54 -12.45 16.02
CA ASN A 156 6.66 -13.82 16.55
C ASN A 156 8.10 -14.34 16.50
#